data_3b3a555d5296a124bdca9c7ffdd6c35b
#
_entry.id   3b3a555d5296a124bdca9c7ffdd6c35b
#
_cell.length_a   1.000
_cell.length_b   1.000
_cell.length_c   1.000
_cell.angle_alpha   90.00
_cell.angle_beta   90.00
_cell.angle_gamma   90.00
#
_symmetry.space_group_name_H-M   'P 1'
#
loop_
_entity.id
_entity.type
_entity.pdbx_description
1 polymer ?
#
loop_
_entity_poly.entity_id
_entity_poly.type
_entity_poly.pdbx_seq_one_letter_code
_entity_poly.pdbx_strand_id
1 'polypeptide(L)'
;AEIHESFVAEGCEVEGMVNHSILSTGCSIGRGAEISDSVIMPDVVIENGAIVRSAIIAEGCRIKAGARVGDYTPGEERKISVIGKDHVVSEGAVIEAGSIV
;
A
#
# COMPACT_ATOMS: atom_id res chain seq x y z
N ALA A 1 10.99 -8.23 8.38
CA ALA A 1 9.98 -8.24 7.32
C ALA A 1 9.15 -9.52 7.39
N GLU A 2 7.84 -9.41 7.19
CA GLU A 2 6.95 -10.56 7.12
C GLU A 2 6.21 -10.52 5.79
N ILE A 3 6.32 -11.60 5.04
CA ILE A 3 5.67 -11.71 3.74
C ILE A 3 4.85 -12.99 3.75
N HIS A 4 3.51 -12.85 3.63
CA HIS A 4 2.59 -13.97 3.67
C HIS A 4 1.74 -14.04 2.41
N GLU A 5 1.73 -15.20 1.75
CA GLU A 5 0.88 -15.46 0.58
C GLU A 5 0.95 -14.34 -0.47
N SER A 6 2.14 -13.80 -0.70
CA SER A 6 2.32 -12.64 -1.54
C SER A 6 3.39 -12.88 -2.61
N PHE A 7 3.29 -12.12 -3.70
CA PHE A 7 4.32 -12.10 -4.72
C PHE A 7 5.12 -10.80 -4.59
N VAL A 8 6.43 -10.92 -4.51
CA VAL A 8 7.33 -9.76 -4.40
C VAL A 8 8.34 -9.84 -5.53
N ALA A 9 8.27 -8.90 -6.47
CA ALA A 9 9.15 -8.88 -7.62
C ALA A 9 10.56 -8.40 -7.27
N GLU A 10 11.46 -8.47 -8.22
CA GLU A 10 12.85 -8.08 -8.02
C GLU A 10 13.02 -6.60 -7.66
N GLY A 11 14.06 -6.30 -6.92
CA GLY A 11 14.41 -4.92 -6.58
C GLY A 11 13.58 -4.31 -5.46
N CYS A 12 12.71 -5.08 -4.82
CA CYS A 12 11.93 -4.57 -3.70
C CYS A 12 12.71 -4.64 -2.40
N GLU A 13 12.54 -3.61 -1.57
CA GLU A 13 13.05 -3.61 -0.20
C GLU A 13 11.84 -3.64 0.73
N VAL A 14 11.72 -4.68 1.54
CA VAL A 14 10.58 -4.85 2.43
C VAL A 14 11.04 -4.93 3.88
N GLU A 15 10.70 -3.91 4.66
CA GLU A 15 10.97 -3.89 6.09
C GLU A 15 9.69 -4.00 6.91
N GLY A 16 8.54 -3.95 6.26
CA GLY A 16 7.23 -4.05 6.89
C GLY A 16 6.58 -5.40 6.65
N MET A 17 5.26 -5.42 6.76
CA MET A 17 4.47 -6.62 6.55
C MET A 17 3.72 -6.55 5.21
N VAL A 18 3.78 -7.64 4.45
CA VAL A 18 3.03 -7.78 3.20
C VAL A 18 2.20 -9.05 3.31
N ASN A 19 0.90 -8.93 3.18
CA ASN A 19 0.00 -10.05 3.32
C ASN A 19 -0.99 -10.10 2.16
N HIS A 20 -1.03 -11.24 1.47
CA HIS A 20 -1.99 -11.49 0.39
C HIS A 20 -1.98 -10.39 -0.67
N SER A 21 -0.79 -9.96 -1.08
CA SER A 21 -0.61 -8.81 -1.96
C SER A 21 0.43 -9.07 -3.05
N ILE A 22 0.46 -8.20 -4.04
CA ILE A 22 1.43 -8.27 -5.12
C ILE A 22 2.26 -6.98 -5.13
N LEU A 23 3.57 -7.12 -5.04
CA LEU A 23 4.51 -6.00 -5.18
C LEU A 23 5.25 -6.13 -6.50
N SER A 24 5.13 -5.11 -7.33
CA SER A 24 5.85 -5.05 -8.58
C SER A 24 7.30 -4.59 -8.36
N THR A 25 8.08 -4.53 -9.41
CA THR A 25 9.52 -4.24 -9.37
C THR A 25 9.84 -2.90 -8.70
N GLY A 26 10.87 -2.88 -7.87
CA GLY A 26 11.44 -1.63 -7.35
C GLY A 26 10.66 -0.95 -6.24
N CYS A 27 9.72 -1.65 -5.60
CA CYS A 27 8.97 -1.07 -4.50
C CYS A 27 9.79 -1.02 -3.21
N SER A 28 9.49 -0.05 -2.35
CA SER A 28 10.12 0.09 -1.05
C SER A 28 9.04 0.17 0.03
N ILE A 29 9.09 -0.74 0.98
CA ILE A 29 8.10 -0.83 2.06
C ILE A 29 8.81 -0.60 3.38
N GLY A 30 8.47 0.49 4.05
CA GLY A 30 9.13 0.92 5.27
C GLY A 30 8.80 0.08 6.50
N ARG A 31 9.57 0.30 7.55
CA ARG A 31 9.41 -0.40 8.82
C ARG A 31 8.04 -0.09 9.43
N GLY A 32 7.36 -1.12 9.90
CA GLY A 32 6.04 -0.97 10.52
C GLY A 32 4.91 -0.71 9.54
N ALA A 33 5.20 -0.59 8.24
CA ALA A 33 4.15 -0.47 7.24
C ALA A 33 3.44 -1.82 7.06
N GLU A 34 2.16 -1.77 6.73
CA GLU A 34 1.37 -2.97 6.51
C GLU A 34 0.61 -2.87 5.20
N ILE A 35 0.76 -3.89 4.37
CA ILE A 35 0.05 -3.99 3.09
C ILE A 35 -0.77 -5.26 3.11
N SER A 36 -2.06 -5.15 2.85
CA SER A 36 -2.98 -6.29 2.83
C SER A 36 -3.90 -6.23 1.61
N ASP A 37 -4.10 -7.37 0.97
CA ASP A 37 -5.06 -7.52 -0.13
C ASP A 37 -4.92 -6.46 -1.22
N SER A 38 -3.70 -6.09 -1.57
CA SER A 38 -3.43 -4.96 -2.45
C SER A 38 -2.53 -5.32 -3.62
N VAL A 39 -2.60 -4.50 -4.66
CA VAL A 39 -1.68 -4.58 -5.80
C VAL A 39 -0.87 -3.29 -5.83
N ILE A 40 0.44 -3.43 -5.71
CA ILE A 40 1.36 -2.30 -5.68
C ILE A 40 2.17 -2.32 -6.96
N MET A 41 1.99 -1.29 -7.78
CA MET A 41 2.64 -1.18 -9.08
C MET A 41 4.12 -0.81 -8.95
N PRO A 42 4.92 -0.80 -10.04
CA PRO A 42 6.36 -0.53 -9.94
C PRO A 42 6.72 0.81 -9.33
N ASP A 43 7.88 0.84 -8.66
CA ASP A 43 8.49 2.06 -8.13
C ASP A 43 7.64 2.82 -7.11
N VAL A 44 6.81 2.12 -6.37
CA VAL A 44 6.01 2.71 -5.29
C VAL A 44 6.81 2.70 -3.99
N VAL A 45 6.76 3.82 -3.27
CA VAL A 45 7.37 3.93 -1.94
C VAL A 45 6.27 4.03 -0.89
N ILE A 46 6.29 3.11 0.05
CA ILE A 46 5.37 3.12 1.19
C ILE A 46 6.21 3.31 2.44
N GLU A 47 6.08 4.48 3.07
CA GLU A 47 6.94 4.88 4.18
C GLU A 47 6.54 4.22 5.50
N ASN A 48 7.36 4.46 6.52
CA ASN A 48 7.21 3.81 7.82
C ASN A 48 5.80 3.98 8.41
N GLY A 49 5.25 2.90 8.91
CA GLY A 49 3.97 2.92 9.62
C GLY A 49 2.73 3.15 8.75
N ALA A 50 2.89 3.30 7.43
CA ALA A 50 1.73 3.47 6.56
C ALA A 50 0.96 2.15 6.44
N ILE A 51 -0.35 2.25 6.25
CA ILE A 51 -1.22 1.08 6.13
C ILE A 51 -1.97 1.14 4.81
N VAL A 52 -1.88 0.07 4.03
CA VAL A 52 -2.57 -0.05 2.73
C VAL A 52 -3.41 -1.31 2.74
N ARG A 53 -4.71 -1.15 2.54
CA ARG A 53 -5.65 -2.27 2.55
C ARG A 53 -6.56 -2.24 1.35
N SER A 54 -6.69 -3.38 0.66
CA SER A 54 -7.61 -3.54 -0.47
C SER A 54 -7.51 -2.38 -1.46
N ALA A 55 -6.29 -2.10 -1.92
CA ALA A 55 -6.03 -0.97 -2.80
C ALA A 55 -5.16 -1.34 -3.99
N ILE A 56 -5.29 -0.56 -5.04
CA ILE A 56 -4.39 -0.62 -6.18
C ILE A 56 -3.62 0.69 -6.18
N ILE A 57 -2.31 0.60 -5.99
CA ILE A 57 -1.42 1.77 -5.95
C ILE A 57 -0.66 1.82 -7.27
N ALA A 58 -0.91 2.84 -8.06
CA ALA A 58 -0.31 2.95 -9.39
C ALA A 58 1.18 3.30 -9.32
N GLU A 59 1.87 3.14 -10.45
CA GLU A 59 3.31 3.33 -10.55
C GLU A 59 3.77 4.70 -10.05
N GLY A 60 4.89 4.69 -9.34
CA GLY A 60 5.56 5.92 -8.90
C GLY A 60 4.91 6.65 -7.73
N CYS A 61 3.87 6.08 -7.12
CA CYS A 61 3.22 6.72 -5.98
C CYS A 61 4.11 6.70 -4.74
N ARG A 62 3.88 7.65 -3.86
CA ARG A 62 4.51 7.68 -2.55
C ARG A 62 3.42 7.79 -1.48
N ILE A 63 3.39 6.82 -0.59
CA ILE A 63 2.48 6.81 0.56
C ILE A 63 3.32 7.17 1.77
N LYS A 64 3.17 8.39 2.27
CA LYS A 64 4.04 8.89 3.34
C LYS A 64 3.76 8.26 4.69
N ALA A 65 4.67 8.47 5.63
CA ALA A 65 4.65 7.84 6.94
C ALA A 65 3.30 8.01 7.65
N GLY A 66 2.80 6.92 8.23
CA GLY A 66 1.56 6.94 9.01
C GLY A 66 0.27 7.14 8.20
N ALA A 67 0.35 7.29 6.88
CA ALA A 67 -0.85 7.41 6.06
C ALA A 67 -1.62 6.10 6.01
N ARG A 68 -2.92 6.19 5.81
CA ARG A 68 -3.78 5.02 5.70
C ARG A 68 -4.54 5.07 4.40
N VAL A 69 -4.44 4.00 3.62
CA VAL A 69 -5.18 3.86 2.35
C VAL A 69 -6.11 2.68 2.48
N GLY A 70 -7.37 2.88 2.13
CA GLY A 70 -8.36 1.82 2.23
C GLY A 70 -8.92 1.65 3.63
N ASP A 71 -9.01 2.72 4.40
CA ASP A 71 -9.56 2.69 5.75
C ASP A 71 -11.05 2.37 5.70
N TYR A 72 -11.46 1.33 6.41
CA TYR A 72 -12.87 0.92 6.45
C TYR A 72 -13.24 0.44 7.85
N THR A 73 -14.53 0.53 8.17
CA THR A 73 -15.06 0.05 9.44
C THR A 73 -15.34 -1.45 9.33
N PRO A 74 -14.94 -2.25 10.33
CA PRO A 74 -15.27 -3.69 10.34
C PRO A 74 -16.79 -3.90 10.19
N GLY A 75 -17.15 -4.85 9.32
CA GLY A 75 -18.55 -5.14 9.03
C GLY A 75 -19.11 -4.41 7.80
N GLU A 76 -18.41 -3.40 7.30
CA GLU A 76 -18.78 -2.75 6.05
C GLU A 76 -18.31 -3.58 4.86
N GLU A 77 -18.94 -3.36 3.72
CA GLU A 77 -18.52 -3.99 2.48
C GLU A 77 -17.12 -3.50 2.11
N ARG A 78 -16.22 -4.43 1.80
CA ARG A 78 -14.87 -4.10 1.39
C ARG A 78 -14.89 -3.50 -0.02
N LYS A 79 -14.33 -2.32 -0.15
CA LYS A 79 -14.22 -1.62 -1.43
C LYS A 79 -12.76 -1.41 -1.79
N ILE A 80 -12.48 -1.43 -3.08
CA ILE A 80 -11.11 -1.23 -3.57
C ILE A 80 -10.86 0.25 -3.79
N SER A 81 -9.79 0.76 -3.17
CA SER A 81 -9.32 2.12 -3.40
C SER A 81 -8.29 2.11 -4.52
N VAL A 82 -8.23 3.18 -5.30
CA VAL A 82 -7.26 3.30 -6.38
C VAL A 82 -6.51 4.62 -6.23
N ILE A 83 -5.19 4.54 -6.17
CA ILE A 83 -4.31 5.72 -6.12
C ILE A 83 -3.66 5.85 -7.49
N GLY A 84 -3.91 6.96 -8.17
CA GLY A 84 -3.41 7.20 -9.52
C GLY A 84 -1.90 7.40 -9.59
N LYS A 85 -1.35 7.26 -10.79
CA LYS A 85 0.09 7.32 -11.03
C LYS A 85 0.74 8.58 -10.47
N ASP A 86 1.93 8.41 -9.89
CA ASP A 86 2.76 9.47 -9.34
C ASP A 86 2.09 10.34 -8.25
N HIS A 87 1.03 9.82 -7.65
CA HIS A 87 0.33 10.53 -6.59
C HIS A 87 1.09 10.42 -5.27
N VAL A 88 1.08 11.49 -4.49
CA VAL A 88 1.68 11.50 -3.15
C VAL A 88 0.57 11.61 -2.12
N VAL A 89 0.46 10.60 -1.26
CA VAL A 89 -0.46 10.62 -0.12
C VAL A 89 0.31 11.20 1.06
N SER A 90 -0.18 12.30 1.59
CA SER A 90 0.52 13.04 2.65
C SER A 90 0.66 12.24 3.95
N GLU A 91 1.67 12.60 4.73
CA GLU A 91 1.91 11.99 6.02
C GLU A 91 0.66 12.05 6.90
N GLY A 92 0.28 10.93 7.47
CA GLY A 92 -0.90 10.82 8.33
C GLY A 92 -2.24 10.95 7.65
N ALA A 93 -2.28 11.11 6.32
CA ALA A 93 -3.55 11.25 5.60
C ALA A 93 -4.34 9.94 5.62
N VAL A 94 -5.65 10.05 5.54
CA VAL A 94 -6.54 8.89 5.50
C VAL A 94 -7.32 8.91 4.18
N ILE A 95 -7.16 7.85 3.41
CA ILE A 95 -7.90 7.63 2.17
C ILE A 95 -8.93 6.55 2.45
N GLU A 96 -10.20 6.92 2.44
CA GLU A 96 -11.26 5.97 2.75
C GLU A 96 -11.39 4.86 1.70
N ALA A 97 -11.89 3.72 2.13
CA ALA A 97 -12.12 2.59 1.24
C ALA A 97 -13.03 2.98 0.07
N GLY A 98 -12.67 2.55 -1.13
CA GLY A 98 -13.42 2.84 -2.34
C GLY A 98 -13.10 4.19 -2.98
N SER A 99 -12.16 4.95 -2.42
CA SER A 99 -11.76 6.24 -3.01
C SER A 99 -10.91 6.03 -4.27
N ILE A 100 -11.04 6.95 -5.20
CA ILE A 100 -10.21 6.98 -6.41
C ILE A 100 -9.55 8.36 -6.46
N VAL A 101 -8.24 8.38 -6.35
CA VAL A 101 -7.48 9.64 -6.33
C VAL A 101 -6.33 9.63 -7.33
#